data_01ba58ab7596cd4c21a5e4ac3ab10ff4
#
_entry.id   01ba58ab7596cd4c21a5e4ac3ab10ff4
#
_cell.length_a   1.000
_cell.length_b   1.000
_cell.length_c   1.000
_cell.angle_alpha   90.00
_cell.angle_beta   90.00
_cell.angle_gamma   90.00
#
_symmetry.space_group_name_H-M   'P 1'
#
loop_
_entity.id
_entity.type
_entity.pdbx_description
1 polymer ?
#
loop_
_entity_poly.entity_id
_entity_poly.type
_entity_poly.pdbx_seq_one_letter_code
_entity_poly.pdbx_strand_id
1 'polypeptide(L)'
;MGVLSISQGNSKMGSILSVSLPSVTTCRPCDCQNKCYARRLERLRPPVAKAYQHNFDILQSDPETYWREVEASIMMSRFFRFHVSGDIPNSDYFSKMVEIARRNQHCEILCFTKKFEIVNDYIRATPTQEAFDAFPNNLHIIYSAWVGLEMVNPYMLPEAHVRYRDGSTTAREDAKQCNGNCTECAMTDGGCWSLKIGEQVVFDEH
;
A
#
# COMPACT_ATOMS: atom_id res chain seq x y z
N MET A 1 -5.84 19.30 -19.24
CA MET A 1 -6.06 18.66 -17.94
C MET A 1 -4.92 17.69 -17.72
N GLY A 2 -4.25 17.78 -16.59
CA GLY A 2 -3.07 16.96 -16.36
C GLY A 2 -3.44 15.53 -15.98
N VAL A 3 -2.85 14.61 -16.71
CA VAL A 3 -2.85 13.17 -16.43
C VAL A 3 -2.24 12.94 -15.05
N LEU A 4 -2.75 11.96 -14.28
CA LEU A 4 -2.15 11.57 -13.00
C LEU A 4 -0.67 11.24 -13.15
N SER A 5 0.09 11.55 -12.12
CA SER A 5 1.49 11.15 -12.02
C SER A 5 1.59 9.69 -11.54
N ILE A 6 1.46 8.77 -12.49
CA ILE A 6 1.68 7.33 -12.25
C ILE A 6 3.18 7.05 -12.33
N SER A 7 3.75 6.49 -11.27
CA SER A 7 5.16 6.07 -11.27
C SER A 7 5.34 4.82 -12.12
N GLN A 8 6.38 4.83 -12.95
CA GLN A 8 6.78 3.68 -13.77
C GLN A 8 7.67 2.68 -13.00
N GLY A 9 7.69 2.80 -11.67
CA GLY A 9 8.49 1.97 -10.79
C GLY A 9 9.76 2.65 -10.28
N ASN A 10 10.63 1.88 -9.68
CA ASN A 10 11.92 2.31 -9.13
C ASN A 10 12.86 1.11 -9.00
N SER A 11 14.10 1.32 -8.51
CA SER A 11 15.12 0.27 -8.38
C SER A 11 14.68 -0.96 -7.58
N LYS A 12 13.79 -0.82 -6.59
CA LYS A 12 13.24 -1.93 -5.78
C LYS A 12 12.01 -2.56 -6.43
N MET A 13 11.16 -1.74 -7.05
CA MET A 13 9.89 -2.18 -7.63
C MET A 13 10.01 -2.60 -9.10
N GLY A 14 11.16 -2.37 -9.73
CA GLY A 14 11.30 -2.58 -11.17
C GLY A 14 10.30 -1.73 -11.95
N SER A 15 9.55 -2.34 -12.86
CA SER A 15 8.54 -1.68 -13.71
C SER A 15 7.10 -1.74 -13.13
N ILE A 16 6.92 -2.10 -11.87
CA ILE A 16 5.59 -2.13 -11.24
C ILE A 16 5.04 -0.71 -11.15
N LEU A 17 3.91 -0.47 -11.80
CA LEU A 17 3.25 0.82 -11.76
C LEU A 17 2.70 1.13 -10.36
N SER A 18 2.71 2.41 -10.00
CA SER A 18 2.11 2.83 -8.73
C SER A 18 1.56 4.24 -8.76
N VAL A 19 0.50 4.47 -8.01
CA VAL A 19 0.01 5.80 -7.64
C VAL A 19 0.41 6.11 -6.20
N SER A 20 0.82 7.34 -5.94
CA SER A 20 1.18 7.80 -4.59
C SER A 20 0.53 9.13 -4.27
N LEU A 21 0.34 9.36 -2.98
CA LEU A 21 -0.23 10.55 -2.39
C LEU A 21 0.76 11.18 -1.40
N PRO A 22 0.61 12.46 -1.02
CA PRO A 22 1.52 13.10 -0.08
C PRO A 22 1.43 12.47 1.30
N SER A 23 2.59 12.05 1.83
CA SER A 23 2.67 11.35 3.12
C SER A 23 2.25 12.23 4.31
N VAL A 24 2.48 13.54 4.22
CA VAL A 24 2.12 14.47 5.31
C VAL A 24 0.61 14.60 5.46
N THR A 25 -0.12 14.55 4.34
CA THR A 25 -1.57 14.79 4.30
C THR A 25 -2.38 13.52 4.53
N THR A 26 -1.93 12.38 3.99
CA THR A 26 -2.76 11.16 3.96
C THR A 26 -2.39 10.13 5.01
N CYS A 27 -1.14 10.09 5.48
CA CYS A 27 -0.75 9.18 6.55
C CYS A 27 -1.32 9.62 7.91
N ARG A 28 -1.58 8.64 8.76
CA ARG A 28 -1.90 8.92 10.17
C ARG A 28 -0.65 9.42 10.90
N PRO A 29 -0.80 10.26 11.94
CA PRO A 29 0.30 10.59 12.84
C PRO A 29 0.85 9.32 13.50
N CYS A 30 2.16 9.10 13.39
CA CYS A 30 2.88 8.04 14.11
C CYS A 30 4.38 8.36 14.14
N ASP A 31 5.13 7.74 15.04
CA ASP A 31 6.57 7.94 15.20
C ASP A 31 7.37 7.49 13.98
N CYS A 32 6.78 6.69 13.09
CA CYS A 32 7.39 6.34 11.81
C CYS A 32 7.75 7.58 10.97
N GLN A 33 7.08 8.69 11.16
CA GLN A 33 7.33 9.93 10.43
C GLN A 33 8.77 10.42 10.55
N ASN A 34 9.43 10.16 11.69
CA ASN A 34 10.81 10.58 11.95
C ASN A 34 11.84 9.80 11.12
N LYS A 35 11.50 8.56 10.74
CA LYS A 35 12.34 7.65 9.95
C LYS A 35 11.73 7.30 8.60
N CYS A 36 10.67 7.99 8.18
CA CYS A 36 9.92 7.68 6.99
C CYS A 36 10.72 8.01 5.71
N TYR A 37 11.02 6.97 4.93
CA TYR A 37 11.71 7.14 3.65
C TYR A 37 10.90 8.00 2.66
N ALA A 38 9.57 7.90 2.68
CA ALA A 38 8.70 8.66 1.78
C ALA A 38 8.78 10.16 2.09
N ARG A 39 8.66 10.56 3.37
CA ARG A 39 8.85 11.96 3.79
C ARG A 39 10.25 12.48 3.46
N ARG A 40 11.27 11.65 3.65
CA ARG A 40 12.64 12.01 3.27
C ARG A 40 12.74 12.23 1.77
N LEU A 41 12.15 11.34 0.96
CA LEU A 41 12.14 11.45 -0.49
C LEU A 41 11.41 12.70 -0.96
N GLU A 42 10.22 12.97 -0.44
CA GLU A 42 9.44 14.19 -0.75
C GLU A 42 10.24 15.47 -0.43
N ARG A 43 10.94 15.50 0.70
CA ARG A 43 11.79 16.64 1.10
C ARG A 43 13.00 16.82 0.19
N LEU A 44 13.65 15.73 -0.22
CA LEU A 44 14.89 15.76 -1.02
C LEU A 44 14.62 15.87 -2.52
N ARG A 45 13.42 15.57 -2.97
CA ARG A 45 13.03 15.51 -4.40
C ARG A 45 11.76 16.31 -4.65
N PRO A 46 11.84 17.65 -4.75
CA PRO A 46 10.66 18.51 -4.98
C PRO A 46 9.76 18.08 -6.15
N PRO A 47 10.30 17.57 -7.30
CA PRO A 47 9.43 17.07 -8.35
C PRO A 47 8.55 15.88 -7.92
N VAL A 48 9.05 14.99 -7.05
CA VAL A 48 8.29 13.86 -6.51
C VAL A 48 7.19 14.35 -5.58
N ALA A 49 7.50 15.29 -4.68
CA ALA A 49 6.51 15.90 -3.81
C ALA A 49 5.39 16.59 -4.60
N LYS A 50 5.74 17.33 -5.67
CA LYS A 50 4.78 17.98 -6.57
C LYS A 50 3.90 16.95 -7.29
N ALA A 51 4.46 15.84 -7.75
CA ALA A 51 3.70 14.77 -8.38
C ALA A 51 2.67 14.14 -7.43
N TYR A 52 3.04 13.88 -6.17
CA TYR A 52 2.13 13.34 -5.17
C TYR A 52 1.04 14.35 -4.77
N GLN A 53 1.41 15.62 -4.60
CA GLN A 53 0.44 16.68 -4.33
C GLN A 53 -0.54 16.85 -5.50
N HIS A 54 -0.05 16.84 -6.74
CA HIS A 54 -0.89 16.91 -7.93
C HIS A 54 -1.92 15.77 -7.98
N ASN A 55 -1.50 14.53 -7.67
CA ASN A 55 -2.44 13.41 -7.59
C ASN A 55 -3.51 13.65 -6.52
N PHE A 56 -3.12 14.19 -5.36
CA PHE A 56 -4.06 14.50 -4.29
C PHE A 56 -5.02 15.63 -4.66
N ASP A 57 -4.54 16.67 -5.32
CA ASP A 57 -5.37 17.79 -5.78
C ASP A 57 -6.43 17.33 -6.78
N ILE A 58 -6.07 16.43 -7.71
CA ILE A 58 -7.05 15.80 -8.63
C ILE A 58 -8.04 14.93 -7.84
N LEU A 59 -7.57 14.11 -6.90
CA LEU A 59 -8.45 13.30 -6.06
C LEU A 59 -9.49 14.16 -5.31
N GLN A 60 -9.11 15.35 -4.87
CA GLN A 60 -10.02 16.26 -4.13
C GLN A 60 -10.96 17.04 -5.05
N SER A 61 -10.49 17.46 -6.20
CA SER A 61 -11.26 18.35 -7.11
C SER A 61 -12.07 17.60 -8.17
N ASP A 62 -11.56 16.44 -8.62
CA ASP A 62 -12.19 15.62 -9.66
C ASP A 62 -11.88 14.11 -9.40
N PRO A 63 -12.54 13.52 -8.39
CA PRO A 63 -12.33 12.11 -8.04
C PRO A 63 -12.65 11.15 -9.20
N GLU A 64 -13.58 11.50 -10.07
CA GLU A 64 -13.91 10.65 -11.23
C GLU A 64 -12.74 10.53 -12.19
N THR A 65 -12.09 11.64 -12.51
CA THR A 65 -10.87 11.64 -13.32
C THR A 65 -9.74 10.90 -12.62
N TYR A 66 -9.56 11.10 -11.31
CA TYR A 66 -8.56 10.34 -10.55
C TYR A 66 -8.73 8.84 -10.73
N TRP A 67 -9.93 8.33 -10.45
CA TRP A 67 -10.17 6.89 -10.48
C TRP A 67 -10.17 6.31 -11.90
N ARG A 68 -10.65 7.05 -12.88
CA ARG A 68 -10.58 6.63 -14.29
C ARG A 68 -9.14 6.42 -14.74
N GLU A 69 -8.22 7.30 -14.37
CA GLU A 69 -6.82 7.20 -14.76
C GLU A 69 -6.05 6.14 -13.97
N VAL A 70 -6.37 5.97 -12.68
CA VAL A 70 -5.85 4.85 -11.89
C VAL A 70 -6.28 3.52 -12.52
N GLU A 71 -7.58 3.37 -12.81
CA GLU A 71 -8.11 2.14 -13.39
C GLU A 71 -7.53 1.86 -14.78
N ALA A 72 -7.39 2.88 -15.63
CA ALA A 72 -6.73 2.74 -16.93
C ALA A 72 -5.29 2.21 -16.80
N SER A 73 -4.55 2.64 -15.77
CA SER A 73 -3.20 2.14 -15.49
C SER A 73 -3.22 0.68 -15.01
N ILE A 74 -4.20 0.31 -14.20
CA ILE A 74 -4.40 -1.06 -13.71
C ILE A 74 -4.78 -2.00 -14.88
N MET A 75 -5.68 -1.58 -15.75
CA MET A 75 -6.10 -2.35 -16.94
C MET A 75 -4.93 -2.74 -17.85
N MET A 76 -3.88 -1.91 -17.91
CA MET A 76 -2.69 -2.13 -18.73
C MET A 76 -1.56 -2.85 -18.00
N SER A 77 -1.78 -3.29 -16.76
CA SER A 77 -0.73 -3.81 -15.88
C SER A 77 -1.07 -5.20 -15.35
N ARG A 78 -0.05 -6.04 -15.20
CA ARG A 78 -0.17 -7.30 -14.45
C ARG A 78 -0.04 -7.09 -12.94
N PHE A 79 0.72 -6.06 -12.53
CA PHE A 79 0.98 -5.72 -11.13
C PHE A 79 0.83 -4.22 -10.93
N PHE A 80 0.14 -3.83 -9.87
CA PHE A 80 -0.03 -2.43 -9.50
C PHE A 80 0.15 -2.25 -8.00
N ARG A 81 0.70 -1.10 -7.56
CA ARG A 81 0.84 -0.80 -6.14
C ARG A 81 0.16 0.51 -5.78
N PHE A 82 -0.75 0.44 -4.81
CA PHE A 82 -1.21 1.64 -4.12
C PHE A 82 -0.20 2.05 -3.06
N HIS A 83 0.17 3.31 -3.12
CA HIS A 83 0.94 4.08 -2.16
C HIS A 83 2.36 3.56 -1.89
N VAL A 84 3.30 4.01 -2.70
CA VAL A 84 4.73 4.02 -2.30
C VAL A 84 4.97 5.13 -1.29
N SER A 85 4.21 6.22 -1.39
CA SER A 85 4.10 7.31 -0.42
C SER A 85 2.64 7.65 -0.17
N GLY A 86 2.33 8.10 1.05
CA GLY A 86 0.96 8.33 1.50
C GLY A 86 0.28 7.06 2.01
N ASP A 87 -1.00 7.17 2.28
CA ASP A 87 -1.85 6.09 2.79
C ASP A 87 -3.30 6.32 2.32
N ILE A 88 -4.19 5.38 2.61
CA ILE A 88 -5.63 5.44 2.33
C ILE A 88 -6.24 6.68 3.01
N PRO A 89 -6.77 7.66 2.24
CA PRO A 89 -7.27 8.89 2.85
C PRO A 89 -8.54 8.69 3.70
N ASN A 90 -9.48 7.88 3.21
CA ASN A 90 -10.79 7.66 3.84
C ASN A 90 -11.43 6.34 3.37
N SER A 91 -12.59 6.02 3.91
CA SER A 91 -13.34 4.77 3.63
C SER A 91 -13.84 4.70 2.18
N ASP A 92 -14.27 5.83 1.60
CA ASP A 92 -14.74 5.87 0.21
C ASP A 92 -13.61 5.53 -0.77
N TYR A 93 -12.42 6.05 -0.50
CA TYR A 93 -11.22 5.71 -1.27
C TYR A 93 -10.93 4.21 -1.21
N PHE A 94 -10.99 3.62 -0.02
CA PHE A 94 -10.76 2.19 0.16
C PHE A 94 -11.82 1.35 -0.55
N SER A 95 -13.09 1.71 -0.43
CA SER A 95 -14.19 1.05 -1.13
C SER A 95 -13.99 1.08 -2.63
N LYS A 96 -13.50 2.20 -3.18
CA LYS A 96 -13.20 2.35 -4.60
C LYS A 96 -12.01 1.50 -5.05
N MET A 97 -10.97 1.36 -4.21
CA MET A 97 -9.86 0.42 -4.47
C MET A 97 -10.38 -1.02 -4.61
N VAL A 98 -11.23 -1.46 -3.70
CA VAL A 98 -11.82 -2.81 -3.73
C VAL A 98 -12.69 -3.00 -4.97
N GLU A 99 -13.53 -2.02 -5.33
CA GLU A 99 -14.37 -2.05 -6.53
C GLU A 99 -13.52 -2.20 -7.80
N ILE A 100 -12.46 -1.41 -7.95
CA ILE A 100 -11.55 -1.47 -9.09
C ILE A 100 -10.83 -2.83 -9.15
N ALA A 101 -10.36 -3.34 -8.02
CA ALA A 101 -9.73 -4.64 -7.98
C ALA A 101 -10.68 -5.77 -8.44
N ARG A 102 -11.95 -5.73 -8.03
CA ARG A 102 -12.97 -6.69 -8.48
C ARG A 102 -13.20 -6.67 -9.99
N ARG A 103 -13.12 -5.49 -10.62
CA ARG A 103 -13.30 -5.37 -12.08
C ARG A 103 -12.06 -5.77 -12.87
N ASN A 104 -10.88 -5.75 -12.25
CA ASN A 104 -9.59 -5.94 -12.92
C ASN A 104 -8.82 -7.13 -12.35
N GLN A 105 -9.45 -8.30 -12.34
CA GLN A 105 -8.89 -9.52 -11.72
C GLN A 105 -7.61 -10.05 -12.38
N HIS A 106 -7.25 -9.56 -13.55
CA HIS A 106 -6.00 -9.89 -14.24
C HIS A 106 -4.77 -9.15 -13.62
N CYS A 107 -5.00 -8.11 -12.83
CA CYS A 107 -3.95 -7.31 -12.22
C CYS A 107 -3.88 -7.60 -10.71
N GLU A 108 -2.71 -8.04 -10.24
CA GLU A 108 -2.42 -8.17 -8.82
C GLU A 108 -2.15 -6.78 -8.23
N ILE A 109 -2.87 -6.41 -7.20
CA ILE A 109 -2.85 -5.08 -6.59
C ILE A 109 -2.36 -5.18 -5.16
N LEU A 110 -1.29 -4.44 -4.82
CA LEU A 110 -0.69 -4.44 -3.48
C LEU A 110 -0.87 -3.09 -2.80
N CYS A 111 -1.29 -3.11 -1.55
CA CYS A 111 -1.39 -1.91 -0.70
C CYS A 111 -0.86 -2.18 0.71
N PHE A 112 0.06 -1.33 1.16
CA PHE A 112 0.48 -1.27 2.56
C PHE A 112 -0.24 -0.13 3.25
N THR A 113 -0.78 -0.38 4.44
CA THR A 113 -1.54 0.66 5.15
C THR A 113 -1.32 0.64 6.66
N LYS A 114 -1.44 1.82 7.28
CA LYS A 114 -1.60 2.03 8.72
C LYS A 114 -3.01 2.49 9.10
N LYS A 115 -3.92 2.52 8.13
CA LYS A 115 -5.34 2.88 8.33
C LYS A 115 -6.15 1.63 8.70
N PHE A 116 -5.74 0.97 9.78
CA PHE A 116 -6.30 -0.31 10.24
C PHE A 116 -7.82 -0.23 10.44
N GLU A 117 -8.29 0.87 11.01
CA GLU A 117 -9.70 1.09 11.31
C GLU A 117 -10.55 1.09 10.03
N ILE A 118 -10.09 1.77 8.96
CA ILE A 118 -10.80 1.83 7.67
C ILE A 118 -10.98 0.42 7.10
N VAL A 119 -9.91 -0.37 7.10
CA VAL A 119 -9.94 -1.74 6.57
C VAL A 119 -10.78 -2.64 7.45
N ASN A 120 -10.62 -2.58 8.78
CA ASN A 120 -11.40 -3.37 9.73
C ASN A 120 -12.89 -3.06 9.64
N ASP A 121 -13.26 -1.78 9.50
CA ASP A 121 -14.66 -1.37 9.37
C ASP A 121 -15.27 -1.86 8.06
N TYR A 122 -14.50 -1.84 6.97
CA TYR A 122 -14.92 -2.39 5.69
C TYR A 122 -15.20 -3.90 5.79
N ILE A 123 -14.29 -4.67 6.40
CA ILE A 123 -14.46 -6.12 6.60
C ILE A 123 -15.72 -6.37 7.44
N ARG A 124 -15.87 -5.65 8.55
CA ARG A 124 -17.02 -5.78 9.46
C ARG A 124 -18.36 -5.50 8.77
N ALA A 125 -18.38 -4.54 7.85
CA ALA A 125 -19.57 -4.16 7.11
C ALA A 125 -19.89 -5.08 5.92
N THR A 126 -18.92 -5.92 5.51
CA THR A 126 -19.09 -6.81 4.36
C THR A 126 -19.60 -8.17 4.84
N PRO A 127 -20.78 -8.63 4.36
CA PRO A 127 -21.35 -9.91 4.80
C PRO A 127 -20.58 -11.07 4.13
N THR A 128 -19.54 -11.57 4.77
CA THR A 128 -18.72 -12.69 4.31
C THR A 128 -18.53 -13.71 5.43
N GLN A 129 -18.17 -14.95 5.07
CA GLN A 129 -17.87 -16.00 6.05
C GLN A 129 -16.47 -15.85 6.63
N GLU A 130 -15.51 -15.42 5.80
CA GLU A 130 -14.11 -15.23 6.17
C GLU A 130 -13.69 -13.78 5.85
N ALA A 131 -12.81 -13.23 6.69
CA ALA A 131 -12.35 -11.84 6.50
C ALA A 131 -11.69 -11.58 5.14
N PHE A 132 -11.00 -12.60 4.59
CA PHE A 132 -10.36 -12.50 3.27
C PHE A 132 -11.35 -12.45 2.12
N ASP A 133 -12.55 -12.98 2.28
CA ASP A 133 -13.60 -12.94 1.26
C ASP A 133 -14.20 -11.52 1.11
N ALA A 134 -13.88 -10.61 2.05
CA ALA A 134 -14.27 -9.21 1.93
C ALA A 134 -13.57 -8.52 0.73
N PHE A 135 -12.40 -9.03 0.33
CA PHE A 135 -11.60 -8.50 -0.78
C PHE A 135 -11.60 -9.47 -1.96
N PRO A 136 -11.43 -8.98 -3.19
CA PRO A 136 -11.12 -9.84 -4.33
C PRO A 136 -9.70 -10.42 -4.17
N ASN A 137 -9.48 -11.65 -4.64
CA ASN A 137 -8.23 -12.39 -4.44
C ASN A 137 -6.97 -11.68 -4.97
N ASN A 138 -7.15 -10.79 -5.94
CA ASN A 138 -6.08 -9.99 -6.53
C ASN A 138 -5.78 -8.69 -5.76
N LEU A 139 -6.40 -8.45 -4.59
CA LEU A 139 -6.12 -7.27 -3.75
C LEU A 139 -5.42 -7.68 -2.45
N HIS A 140 -4.13 -7.45 -2.39
CA HIS A 140 -3.27 -7.77 -1.26
C HIS A 140 -3.15 -6.57 -0.32
N ILE A 141 -3.83 -6.63 0.82
CA ILE A 141 -3.76 -5.61 1.88
C ILE A 141 -2.81 -6.08 2.97
N ILE A 142 -1.79 -5.28 3.27
CA ILE A 142 -0.79 -5.58 4.30
C ILE A 142 -0.76 -4.45 5.33
N TYR A 143 -0.92 -4.80 6.58
CA TYR A 143 -0.81 -3.85 7.68
C TYR A 143 0.64 -3.51 7.97
N SER A 144 0.96 -2.22 8.03
CA SER A 144 2.31 -1.75 8.34
C SER A 144 2.47 -1.53 9.84
N ALA A 145 3.14 -2.46 10.50
CA ALA A 145 3.51 -2.33 11.90
C ALA A 145 4.63 -1.29 12.11
N TRP A 146 4.63 -0.66 13.26
CA TRP A 146 5.69 0.23 13.70
C TRP A 146 5.78 0.23 15.22
N VAL A 147 6.99 0.30 15.77
CA VAL A 147 7.19 0.40 17.21
C VAL A 147 6.47 1.64 17.75
N GLY A 148 5.71 1.48 18.84
CA GLY A 148 4.89 2.55 19.42
C GLY A 148 3.56 2.82 18.72
N LEU A 149 3.26 2.12 17.61
CA LEU A 149 1.96 2.19 16.95
C LEU A 149 1.10 0.99 17.38
N GLU A 150 0.00 1.25 18.05
CA GLU A 150 -1.00 0.21 18.33
C GLU A 150 -1.67 -0.21 17.01
N MET A 151 -1.48 -1.49 16.67
CA MET A 151 -2.07 -2.10 15.49
C MET A 151 -3.22 -3.02 15.91
N VAL A 152 -4.44 -2.65 15.55
CA VAL A 152 -5.63 -3.47 15.77
C VAL A 152 -5.87 -4.34 14.53
N ASN A 153 -5.52 -5.63 14.62
CA ASN A 153 -5.63 -6.61 13.52
C ASN A 153 -6.47 -7.84 13.92
N PRO A 154 -7.79 -7.67 14.16
CA PRO A 154 -8.66 -8.76 14.63
C PRO A 154 -8.87 -9.86 13.59
N TYR A 155 -8.62 -9.56 12.32
CA TYR A 155 -8.79 -10.48 11.19
C TYR A 155 -7.49 -11.15 10.76
N MET A 156 -6.40 -10.92 11.47
CA MET A 156 -5.07 -11.46 11.18
C MET A 156 -4.59 -11.20 9.75
N LEU A 157 -4.92 -10.04 9.19
CA LEU A 157 -4.39 -9.65 7.87
C LEU A 157 -2.86 -9.70 7.89
N PRO A 158 -2.21 -9.92 6.74
CA PRO A 158 -0.75 -9.94 6.65
C PRO A 158 -0.12 -8.66 7.20
N GLU A 159 1.04 -8.78 7.79
CA GLU A 159 1.73 -7.67 8.45
C GLU A 159 3.13 -7.45 7.87
N ALA A 160 3.52 -6.18 7.79
CA ALA A 160 4.86 -5.76 7.42
C ALA A 160 5.53 -5.06 8.59
N HIS A 161 6.68 -5.55 8.99
CA HIS A 161 7.47 -5.05 10.11
C HIS A 161 8.81 -4.48 9.63
N VAL A 162 9.46 -3.68 10.47
CA VAL A 162 10.80 -3.16 10.22
C VAL A 162 11.78 -3.81 11.20
N ARG A 163 12.93 -4.26 10.67
CA ARG A 163 14.11 -4.56 11.47
C ARG A 163 15.01 -3.35 11.49
N TYR A 164 15.23 -2.81 12.68
CA TYR A 164 16.09 -1.65 12.87
C TYR A 164 17.56 -2.01 12.78
N ARG A 165 18.44 -1.01 12.63
CA ARG A 165 19.89 -1.21 12.51
C ARG A 165 20.54 -1.86 13.73
N ASP A 166 19.92 -1.71 14.90
CA ASP A 166 20.34 -2.38 16.15
C ASP A 166 19.85 -3.84 16.25
N GLY A 167 19.18 -4.33 15.22
CA GLY A 167 18.63 -5.68 15.13
C GLY A 167 17.24 -5.83 15.75
N SER A 168 16.72 -4.83 16.46
CA SER A 168 15.40 -4.89 17.06
C SER A 168 14.29 -4.92 16.00
N THR A 169 13.22 -5.67 16.27
CA THR A 169 12.03 -5.75 15.42
C THR A 169 10.83 -6.19 16.24
N THR A 170 9.63 -5.87 15.78
CA THR A 170 8.38 -6.41 16.32
C THR A 170 7.86 -7.61 15.51
N ALA A 171 8.59 -8.02 14.45
CA ALA A 171 8.25 -9.21 13.68
C ALA A 171 8.50 -10.49 14.49
N ARG A 172 7.72 -11.51 14.22
CA ARG A 172 7.95 -12.85 14.76
C ARG A 172 9.20 -13.48 14.12
N GLU A 173 9.73 -14.52 14.75
CA GLU A 173 10.91 -15.25 14.24
C GLU A 173 10.65 -15.92 12.88
N ASP A 174 9.41 -16.33 12.61
CA ASP A 174 8.98 -16.96 11.36
C ASP A 174 8.66 -15.96 10.23
N ALA A 175 8.81 -14.65 10.46
CA ALA A 175 8.54 -13.64 9.47
C ALA A 175 9.44 -13.77 8.23
N LYS A 176 8.83 -13.67 7.05
CA LYS A 176 9.55 -13.74 5.77
C LYS A 176 10.47 -12.53 5.60
N GLN A 177 11.75 -12.73 5.32
CA GLN A 177 12.67 -11.64 5.04
C GLN A 177 12.39 -11.04 3.64
N CYS A 178 12.24 -9.73 3.55
CA CYS A 178 12.16 -9.04 2.27
C CYS A 178 13.51 -9.08 1.55
N ASN A 179 13.54 -9.61 0.32
CA ASN A 179 14.74 -9.66 -0.52
C ASN A 179 15.04 -8.34 -1.26
N GLY A 180 14.17 -7.34 -1.14
CA GLY A 180 14.35 -6.03 -1.79
C GLY A 180 14.03 -5.99 -3.28
N ASN A 181 13.53 -7.08 -3.88
CA ASN A 181 13.18 -7.17 -5.30
C ASN A 181 11.69 -7.48 -5.48
N CYS A 182 10.86 -6.42 -5.58
CA CYS A 182 9.41 -6.58 -5.69
C CYS A 182 9.00 -7.25 -7.02
N THR A 183 9.74 -7.02 -8.11
CA THR A 183 9.46 -7.65 -9.41
C THR A 183 9.67 -9.15 -9.35
N GLU A 184 10.77 -9.60 -8.77
CA GLU A 184 11.03 -11.02 -8.59
C GLU A 184 9.94 -11.67 -7.72
N CYS A 185 9.59 -11.07 -6.58
CA CYS A 185 8.51 -11.56 -5.73
C CYS A 185 7.18 -11.66 -6.50
N ALA A 186 6.83 -10.64 -7.29
CA ALA A 186 5.61 -10.62 -8.08
C ALA A 186 5.60 -11.71 -9.18
N MET A 187 6.74 -11.95 -9.82
CA MET A 187 6.86 -12.94 -10.91
C MET A 187 6.94 -14.39 -10.42
N THR A 188 7.34 -14.61 -9.15
CA THR A 188 7.48 -15.95 -8.55
C THR A 188 6.35 -16.27 -7.57
N ASP A 189 5.29 -15.46 -7.55
CA ASP A 189 4.19 -15.58 -6.59
C ASP A 189 4.72 -15.67 -5.13
N GLY A 190 5.62 -14.76 -4.81
CA GLY A 190 6.35 -14.75 -3.55
C GLY A 190 6.27 -13.42 -2.80
N GLY A 191 6.92 -13.37 -1.63
CA GLY A 191 7.02 -12.17 -0.81
C GLY A 191 5.66 -11.59 -0.43
N CYS A 192 5.50 -10.28 -0.59
CA CYS A 192 4.28 -9.56 -0.21
C CYS A 192 3.06 -9.90 -1.08
N TRP A 193 3.25 -10.46 -2.27
CA TRP A 193 2.20 -10.82 -3.21
C TRP A 193 1.50 -12.15 -2.87
N SER A 194 2.08 -12.94 -1.98
CA SER A 194 1.58 -14.27 -1.60
C SER A 194 1.40 -14.45 -0.09
N LEU A 195 1.45 -13.36 0.68
CA LEU A 195 1.24 -13.44 2.12
C LEU A 195 -0.21 -13.85 2.43
N LYS A 196 -0.32 -14.83 3.33
CA LYS A 196 -1.60 -15.36 3.81
C LYS A 196 -1.96 -14.74 5.16
N ILE A 197 -3.19 -15.00 5.62
CA ILE A 197 -3.66 -14.66 6.98
C ILE A 197 -2.60 -15.07 8.01
N GLY A 198 -2.28 -14.15 8.91
CA GLY A 198 -1.35 -14.34 10.00
C GLY A 198 0.13 -14.36 9.60
N GLU A 199 0.48 -14.28 8.31
CA GLU A 199 1.88 -14.20 7.88
C GLU A 199 2.46 -12.80 8.01
N GLN A 200 3.77 -12.74 8.21
CA GLN A 200 4.50 -11.49 8.36
C GLN A 200 5.67 -11.41 7.38
N VAL A 201 5.98 -10.19 6.95
CA VAL A 201 7.21 -9.85 6.23
C VAL A 201 8.01 -8.82 7.02
N VAL A 202 9.33 -8.95 7.04
CA VAL A 202 10.23 -7.99 7.68
C VAL A 202 11.14 -7.32 6.66
N PHE A 203 11.24 -6.00 6.78
CA PHE A 203 12.09 -5.14 5.96
C PHE A 203 13.22 -4.59 6.82
N ASP A 204 14.42 -4.48 6.27
CA ASP A 204 15.50 -3.77 6.95
C ASP A 204 15.29 -2.26 6.89
N GLU A 205 15.69 -1.55 7.95
CA GLU A 205 15.63 -0.08 8.03
C GLU A 205 16.51 0.56 6.95
N HIS A 206 15.98 1.54 6.21
CA HIS A 206 16.64 2.26 5.11
C HIS A 206 17.41 3.50 5.57
#